data_1f372990885a774f3ce634e51cf59698
#
_entry.id   1f372990885a774f3ce634e51cf59698
#
_cell.length_a   1.000
_cell.length_b   1.000
_cell.length_c   1.000
_cell.angle_alpha   90.00
_cell.angle_beta   90.00
_cell.angle_gamma   90.00
#
_symmetry.space_group_name_H-M   'P 1'
#
loop_
_entity.id
_entity.type
_entity.pdbx_description
1 polymer ?
#
loop_
_entity_poly.entity_id
_entity_poly.type
_entity_poly.pdbx_seq_one_letter_code
_entity_poly.pdbx_strand_id
1 'polypeptide(L)'
;MMLTFLILGPFLLQAQPSNHLGLPSLSPVQKGEFLLSQSRNQEAAEQFRSLMAEGAVDGYVFRGLIRAYLNLGKLGKAKQLTADFLAENPGSSGALYGVGYIFYLSEDIDQAEEYFKQAVASDPRNALALNNWGAVLARQKSYARAAEKVREAIQLNPLESMFFRNLEIIYREMGGSSLILADFEYYLGQGNSEVANAYGKAVARSLRQKSFQLYAQGQLDGAIDSFEEMETVYKKMGHTSGLVPVYFSLGLLYEEKGDTLKAKIFFNRVLTINPKHLQAKDRLDRLQ
;
A
#
# COMPACT_ATOMS: atom_id res chain seq x y z
N MET A 1 13.81 34.60 19.42
CA MET A 1 14.07 33.26 19.96
C MET A 1 13.71 32.26 18.85
N MET A 2 14.71 31.76 18.14
CA MET A 2 14.54 30.89 16.96
C MET A 2 14.18 29.49 17.45
N LEU A 3 12.93 29.06 17.24
CA LEU A 3 12.54 27.68 17.39
C LEU A 3 13.14 26.88 16.21
N THR A 4 14.05 26.01 16.55
CA THR A 4 14.61 25.01 15.63
C THR A 4 13.48 24.05 15.24
N PHE A 5 12.95 24.18 14.05
CA PHE A 5 12.06 23.22 13.43
C PHE A 5 12.77 21.86 13.33
N LEU A 6 12.45 20.95 14.25
CA LEU A 6 12.70 19.54 14.07
C LEU A 6 11.72 19.07 12.99
N ILE A 7 12.21 19.06 11.77
CA ILE A 7 11.54 18.45 10.62
C ILE A 7 11.41 16.96 10.97
N LEU A 8 10.20 16.54 11.35
CA LEU A 8 9.77 15.16 11.23
C LEU A 8 9.60 14.90 9.73
N GLY A 9 10.72 14.86 9.02
CA GLY A 9 10.77 14.46 7.63
C GLY A 9 10.30 13.02 7.50
N PRO A 10 9.75 12.62 6.35
CA PRO A 10 9.47 11.24 6.08
C PRO A 10 10.77 10.47 6.26
N PHE A 11 10.78 9.48 7.15
CA PHE A 11 11.81 8.46 7.16
C PHE A 11 11.74 7.71 5.83
N LEU A 12 12.32 8.31 4.79
CA LEU A 12 12.92 7.54 3.73
C LEU A 12 13.96 6.68 4.45
N LEU A 13 13.72 5.37 4.51
CA LEU A 13 14.81 4.41 4.67
C LEU A 13 15.82 4.73 3.55
N GLN A 14 16.77 5.62 3.84
CA GLN A 14 18.02 5.61 3.13
C GLN A 14 18.68 4.29 3.52
N ALA A 15 18.49 3.28 2.69
CA ALA A 15 19.35 2.13 2.68
C ALA A 15 20.76 2.66 2.48
N GLN A 16 21.53 2.71 3.56
CA GLN A 16 22.98 2.86 3.46
C GLN A 16 23.46 1.72 2.56
N PRO A 17 24.39 1.95 1.65
CA PRO A 17 25.01 0.88 0.89
C PRO A 17 25.91 0.07 1.85
N SER A 18 25.33 -0.86 2.59
CA SER A 18 26.10 -1.87 3.29
C SER A 18 26.47 -2.96 2.28
N ASN A 19 27.73 -3.02 1.95
CA ASN A 19 28.36 -4.11 1.24
C ASN A 19 27.93 -5.48 1.78
N HIS A 20 27.52 -6.37 0.88
CA HIS A 20 27.49 -7.83 1.02
C HIS A 20 26.57 -8.45 2.11
N LEU A 21 25.33 -8.04 2.19
CA LEU A 21 24.26 -8.96 2.58
C LEU A 21 23.45 -9.23 1.31
N GLY A 22 23.45 -10.48 0.85
CA GLY A 22 22.73 -10.88 -0.35
C GLY A 22 21.28 -10.38 -0.30
N LEU A 23 20.95 -9.41 -1.13
CA LEU A 23 19.56 -9.05 -1.37
C LEU A 23 18.84 -10.34 -1.76
N PRO A 24 17.68 -10.67 -1.18
CA PRO A 24 16.89 -11.79 -1.68
C PRO A 24 16.73 -11.58 -3.18
N SER A 25 17.04 -12.62 -3.96
CA SER A 25 16.97 -12.52 -5.41
C SER A 25 15.54 -12.10 -5.79
N LEU A 26 15.41 -10.88 -6.34
CA LEU A 26 14.12 -10.36 -6.81
C LEU A 26 13.54 -11.37 -7.80
N SER A 27 12.23 -11.66 -7.69
CA SER A 27 11.56 -12.42 -8.73
C SER A 27 11.68 -11.68 -10.07
N PRO A 28 11.58 -12.38 -11.21
CA PRO A 28 11.69 -11.72 -12.51
C PRO A 28 10.71 -10.55 -12.70
N VAL A 29 9.48 -10.65 -12.18
CA VAL A 29 8.50 -9.55 -12.17
C VAL A 29 8.95 -8.41 -11.25
N GLN A 30 9.43 -8.72 -10.04
CA GLN A 30 9.96 -7.71 -9.12
C GLN A 30 11.16 -6.97 -9.69
N LYS A 31 12.00 -7.65 -10.47
CA LYS A 31 13.12 -7.02 -11.20
C LYS A 31 12.61 -6.00 -12.22
N GLY A 32 11.58 -6.33 -13.00
CA GLY A 32 10.93 -5.40 -13.92
C GLY A 32 10.31 -4.19 -13.22
N GLU A 33 9.60 -4.40 -12.10
CA GLU A 33 9.03 -3.32 -11.27
C GLU A 33 10.13 -2.45 -10.63
N PHE A 34 11.24 -3.03 -10.21
CA PHE A 34 12.41 -2.28 -9.73
C PHE A 34 12.99 -1.38 -10.83
N LEU A 35 13.16 -1.90 -12.04
CA LEU A 35 13.62 -1.11 -13.19
C LEU A 35 12.68 0.07 -13.49
N LEU A 36 11.34 -0.14 -13.42
CA LEU A 36 10.36 0.93 -13.54
C LEU A 36 10.53 1.99 -12.45
N SER A 37 10.78 1.58 -11.20
CA SER A 37 10.99 2.51 -10.07
C SER A 37 12.23 3.38 -10.23
N GLN A 38 13.23 2.89 -10.96
CA GLN A 38 14.46 3.61 -11.32
C GLN A 38 14.34 4.40 -12.64
N SER A 39 13.13 4.49 -13.23
CA SER A 39 12.89 5.11 -14.54
C SER A 39 13.67 4.46 -15.70
N ARG A 40 14.18 3.23 -15.52
CA ARG A 40 14.87 2.43 -16.54
C ARG A 40 13.83 1.73 -17.43
N ASN A 41 12.98 2.53 -18.06
CA ASN A 41 11.77 2.05 -18.72
C ASN A 41 12.06 1.14 -19.93
N GLN A 42 13.14 1.37 -20.67
CA GLN A 42 13.51 0.52 -21.80
C GLN A 42 13.90 -0.89 -21.33
N GLU A 43 14.72 -0.99 -20.30
CA GLU A 43 15.15 -2.27 -19.73
C GLU A 43 13.98 -3.01 -19.06
N ALA A 44 13.08 -2.25 -18.41
CA ALA A 44 11.84 -2.82 -17.87
C ALA A 44 10.98 -3.44 -18.98
N ALA A 45 10.79 -2.74 -20.11
CA ALA A 45 10.04 -3.26 -21.25
C ALA A 45 10.67 -4.55 -21.82
N GLU A 46 11.99 -4.60 -21.91
CA GLU A 46 12.73 -5.80 -22.36
C GLU A 46 12.55 -6.95 -21.36
N GLN A 47 12.65 -6.68 -20.06
CA GLN A 47 12.43 -7.68 -19.01
C GLN A 47 11.01 -8.29 -19.08
N PHE A 48 9.97 -7.46 -19.19
CA PHE A 48 8.59 -7.95 -19.26
C PHE A 48 8.30 -8.68 -20.59
N ARG A 49 8.91 -8.26 -21.70
CA ARG A 49 8.82 -8.99 -22.97
C ARG A 49 9.49 -10.37 -22.89
N SER A 50 10.64 -10.47 -22.24
CA SER A 50 11.28 -11.76 -22.00
C SER A 50 10.38 -12.69 -21.21
N LEU A 51 9.77 -12.18 -20.13
CA LEU A 51 8.82 -12.96 -19.33
C LEU A 51 7.61 -13.45 -20.13
N MET A 52 7.06 -12.62 -21.02
CA MET A 52 5.99 -13.06 -21.93
C MET A 52 6.45 -14.17 -22.86
N ALA A 53 7.66 -14.06 -23.42
CA ALA A 53 8.23 -15.08 -24.32
C ALA A 53 8.54 -16.40 -23.61
N GLU A 54 8.82 -16.34 -22.30
CA GLU A 54 9.05 -17.49 -21.41
C GLU A 54 7.74 -18.13 -20.91
N GLY A 55 6.57 -17.56 -21.26
CA GLY A 55 5.26 -18.07 -20.87
C GLY A 55 4.74 -17.50 -19.53
N ALA A 56 5.41 -16.54 -18.91
CA ALA A 56 4.89 -15.82 -17.78
C ALA A 56 3.90 -14.74 -18.25
N VAL A 57 2.60 -15.04 -18.15
CA VAL A 57 1.55 -14.25 -18.81
C VAL A 57 0.45 -13.82 -17.85
N ASP A 58 0.81 -13.61 -16.60
CA ASP A 58 -0.10 -13.06 -15.60
C ASP A 58 -0.34 -11.54 -15.76
N GLY A 59 -1.32 -11.02 -15.04
CA GLY A 59 -1.67 -9.60 -15.11
C GLY A 59 -0.53 -8.66 -14.70
N TYR A 60 0.40 -9.08 -13.84
CA TYR A 60 1.54 -8.26 -13.40
C TYR A 60 2.54 -8.03 -14.52
N VAL A 61 2.78 -9.06 -15.37
CA VAL A 61 3.65 -8.95 -16.54
C VAL A 61 3.05 -7.96 -17.54
N PHE A 62 1.76 -8.08 -17.87
CA PHE A 62 1.10 -7.14 -18.78
C PHE A 62 1.06 -5.72 -18.21
N ARG A 63 0.75 -5.56 -16.91
CA ARG A 63 0.80 -4.25 -16.25
C ARG A 63 2.17 -3.61 -16.37
N GLY A 64 3.22 -4.36 -16.06
CA GLY A 64 4.59 -3.88 -16.12
C GLY A 64 4.99 -3.47 -17.53
N LEU A 65 4.68 -4.29 -18.54
CA LEU A 65 4.94 -3.99 -19.94
C LEU A 65 4.24 -2.70 -20.39
N ILE A 66 2.94 -2.58 -20.10
CA ILE A 66 2.14 -1.41 -20.49
C ILE A 66 2.69 -0.16 -19.83
N ARG A 67 3.01 -0.19 -18.53
CA ARG A 67 3.62 0.93 -17.81
C ARG A 67 4.97 1.33 -18.37
N ALA A 68 5.82 0.35 -18.70
CA ALA A 68 7.11 0.62 -19.32
C ALA A 68 6.97 1.38 -20.65
N TYR A 69 6.10 0.89 -21.53
CA TYR A 69 5.85 1.58 -22.80
C TYR A 69 5.10 2.90 -22.67
N LEU A 70 4.20 3.03 -21.69
CA LEU A 70 3.55 4.30 -21.36
C LEU A 70 4.60 5.36 -20.97
N ASN A 71 5.52 5.03 -20.07
CA ASN A 71 6.59 5.91 -19.64
C ASN A 71 7.57 6.28 -20.76
N LEU A 72 7.68 5.45 -21.79
CA LEU A 72 8.46 5.72 -23.01
C LEU A 72 7.68 6.54 -24.06
N GLY A 73 6.42 6.90 -23.80
CA GLY A 73 5.56 7.54 -24.80
C GLY A 73 5.15 6.61 -25.95
N LYS A 74 5.25 5.30 -25.77
CA LYS A 74 5.02 4.27 -26.80
C LYS A 74 3.81 3.37 -26.48
N LEU A 75 2.74 3.92 -25.90
CA LEU A 75 1.56 3.14 -25.52
C LEU A 75 0.96 2.35 -26.68
N GLY A 76 1.02 2.89 -27.92
CA GLY A 76 0.58 2.16 -29.11
C GLY A 76 1.31 0.83 -29.33
N LYS A 77 2.60 0.76 -28.96
CA LYS A 77 3.36 -0.51 -29.03
C LYS A 77 2.89 -1.52 -27.98
N ALA A 78 2.58 -1.06 -26.77
CA ALA A 78 2.01 -1.93 -25.75
C ALA A 78 0.64 -2.48 -26.19
N LYS A 79 -0.22 -1.60 -26.76
CA LYS A 79 -1.52 -1.99 -27.33
C LYS A 79 -1.38 -3.08 -28.38
N GLN A 80 -0.47 -2.92 -29.34
CA GLN A 80 -0.24 -3.90 -30.40
C GLN A 80 0.21 -5.24 -29.82
N LEU A 81 1.26 -5.24 -28.97
CA LEU A 81 1.81 -6.46 -28.38
C LEU A 81 0.77 -7.23 -27.54
N THR A 82 -0.05 -6.50 -26.77
CA THR A 82 -1.09 -7.11 -25.94
C THR A 82 -2.22 -7.69 -26.82
N ALA A 83 -2.61 -6.98 -27.88
CA ALA A 83 -3.65 -7.43 -28.80
C ALA A 83 -3.20 -8.66 -29.60
N ASP A 84 -1.96 -8.66 -30.12
CA ASP A 84 -1.38 -9.80 -30.84
C ASP A 84 -1.34 -11.04 -29.93
N PHE A 85 -0.85 -10.87 -28.69
CA PHE A 85 -0.82 -11.96 -27.73
C PHE A 85 -2.23 -12.49 -27.41
N LEU A 86 -3.23 -11.60 -27.23
CA LEU A 86 -4.61 -12.02 -26.97
C LEU A 86 -5.23 -12.74 -28.17
N ALA A 87 -4.89 -12.33 -29.40
CA ALA A 87 -5.37 -13.02 -30.62
C ALA A 87 -4.87 -14.46 -30.70
N GLU A 88 -3.61 -14.70 -30.29
CA GLU A 88 -3.02 -16.03 -30.22
C GLU A 88 -3.50 -16.82 -28.99
N ASN A 89 -3.89 -16.15 -27.92
CA ASN A 89 -4.28 -16.72 -26.62
C ASN A 89 -5.60 -16.13 -26.10
N PRO A 90 -6.76 -16.38 -26.72
CA PRO A 90 -8.02 -15.68 -26.43
C PRO A 90 -8.52 -15.86 -24.97
N GLY A 91 -8.11 -16.94 -24.30
CA GLY A 91 -8.44 -17.24 -22.90
C GLY A 91 -7.44 -16.71 -21.89
N SER A 92 -6.42 -15.94 -22.29
CA SER A 92 -5.41 -15.42 -21.36
C SER A 92 -5.98 -14.32 -20.48
N SER A 93 -6.25 -14.64 -19.20
CA SER A 93 -6.73 -13.68 -18.20
C SER A 93 -5.78 -12.48 -18.04
N GLY A 94 -4.45 -12.72 -18.10
CA GLY A 94 -3.46 -11.65 -18.05
C GLY A 94 -3.52 -10.72 -19.26
N ALA A 95 -3.69 -11.26 -20.47
CA ALA A 95 -3.81 -10.45 -21.70
C ALA A 95 -5.14 -9.68 -21.73
N LEU A 96 -6.25 -10.32 -21.36
CA LEU A 96 -7.56 -9.66 -21.18
C LEU A 96 -7.46 -8.50 -20.18
N TYR A 97 -6.80 -8.73 -19.03
CA TYR A 97 -6.48 -7.66 -18.10
C TYR A 97 -5.67 -6.55 -18.76
N GLY A 98 -4.64 -6.88 -19.51
CA GLY A 98 -3.78 -5.90 -20.20
C GLY A 98 -4.56 -5.02 -21.16
N VAL A 99 -5.46 -5.59 -21.97
CA VAL A 99 -6.34 -4.84 -22.88
C VAL A 99 -7.27 -3.93 -22.09
N GLY A 100 -7.92 -4.45 -21.02
CA GLY A 100 -8.77 -3.65 -20.15
C GLY A 100 -8.00 -2.49 -19.50
N TYR A 101 -6.75 -2.72 -19.09
CA TYR A 101 -5.90 -1.69 -18.51
C TYR A 101 -5.54 -0.59 -19.52
N ILE A 102 -5.31 -0.94 -20.79
CA ILE A 102 -5.09 0.04 -21.87
C ILE A 102 -6.33 0.88 -22.12
N PHE A 103 -7.52 0.28 -22.16
CA PHE A 103 -8.79 1.03 -22.27
C PHE A 103 -9.01 1.95 -21.08
N TYR A 104 -8.72 1.49 -19.87
CA TYR A 104 -8.78 2.32 -18.66
C TYR A 104 -7.85 3.55 -18.73
N LEU A 105 -6.61 3.36 -19.20
CA LEU A 105 -5.66 4.46 -19.43
C LEU A 105 -6.09 5.42 -20.55
N SER A 106 -6.87 4.93 -21.50
CA SER A 106 -7.45 5.72 -22.60
C SER A 106 -8.81 6.33 -22.27
N GLU A 107 -9.26 6.19 -21.01
CA GLU A 107 -10.55 6.68 -20.49
C GLU A 107 -11.80 6.05 -21.12
N ASP A 108 -11.66 4.97 -21.86
CA ASP A 108 -12.77 4.15 -22.35
C ASP A 108 -13.21 3.18 -21.25
N ILE A 109 -14.03 3.71 -20.33
CA ILE A 109 -14.40 3.03 -19.10
C ILE A 109 -15.29 1.81 -19.34
N ASP A 110 -16.16 1.88 -20.36
CA ASP A 110 -17.08 0.78 -20.68
C ASP A 110 -16.31 -0.43 -21.26
N GLN A 111 -15.38 -0.20 -22.19
CA GLN A 111 -14.53 -1.26 -22.71
C GLN A 111 -13.59 -1.81 -21.62
N ALA A 112 -13.05 -0.96 -20.75
CA ALA A 112 -12.23 -1.39 -19.64
C ALA A 112 -13.00 -2.35 -18.71
N GLU A 113 -14.26 -2.01 -18.37
CA GLU A 113 -15.12 -2.87 -17.54
C GLU A 113 -15.32 -4.24 -18.20
N GLU A 114 -15.66 -4.25 -19.47
CA GLU A 114 -15.94 -5.49 -20.21
C GLU A 114 -14.73 -6.43 -20.21
N TYR A 115 -13.53 -5.91 -20.50
CA TYR A 115 -12.31 -6.71 -20.51
C TYR A 115 -11.88 -7.16 -19.12
N PHE A 116 -12.08 -6.35 -18.06
CA PHE A 116 -11.80 -6.81 -16.69
C PHE A 116 -12.76 -7.90 -16.25
N LYS A 117 -14.05 -7.84 -16.63
CA LYS A 117 -15.01 -8.92 -16.40
C LYS A 117 -14.58 -10.21 -17.11
N GLN A 118 -14.17 -10.12 -18.37
CA GLN A 118 -13.68 -11.28 -19.12
C GLN A 118 -12.42 -11.86 -18.47
N ALA A 119 -11.49 -11.00 -18.01
CA ALA A 119 -10.29 -11.44 -17.31
C ALA A 119 -10.63 -12.22 -16.02
N VAL A 120 -11.58 -11.72 -15.22
CA VAL A 120 -12.06 -12.41 -14.00
C VAL A 120 -12.83 -13.67 -14.33
N ALA A 121 -13.61 -13.70 -15.42
CA ALA A 121 -14.33 -14.89 -15.85
C ALA A 121 -13.36 -16.00 -16.32
N SER A 122 -12.26 -15.61 -16.98
CA SER A 122 -11.20 -16.53 -17.41
C SER A 122 -10.35 -17.05 -16.22
N ASP A 123 -10.01 -16.17 -15.27
CA ASP A 123 -9.34 -16.54 -14.03
C ASP A 123 -9.90 -15.73 -12.86
N PRO A 124 -10.77 -16.33 -12.01
CA PRO A 124 -11.31 -15.68 -10.84
C PRO A 124 -10.26 -15.26 -9.80
N ARG A 125 -9.03 -15.76 -9.91
CA ARG A 125 -7.91 -15.40 -9.03
C ARG A 125 -7.06 -14.25 -9.56
N ASN A 126 -7.45 -13.63 -10.67
CA ASN A 126 -6.77 -12.44 -11.17
C ASN A 126 -7.09 -11.21 -10.30
N ALA A 127 -6.32 -11.05 -9.22
CA ALA A 127 -6.49 -9.96 -8.25
C ALA A 127 -6.36 -8.57 -8.89
N LEU A 128 -5.49 -8.41 -9.91
CA LEU A 128 -5.37 -7.14 -10.62
C LEU A 128 -6.63 -6.79 -11.41
N ALA A 129 -7.22 -7.77 -12.07
CA ALA A 129 -8.47 -7.58 -12.82
C ALA A 129 -9.62 -7.20 -11.88
N LEU A 130 -9.77 -7.90 -10.75
CA LEU A 130 -10.76 -7.56 -9.71
C LEU A 130 -10.56 -6.15 -9.18
N ASN A 131 -9.33 -5.77 -8.81
CA ASN A 131 -9.04 -4.43 -8.30
C ASN A 131 -9.36 -3.34 -9.35
N ASN A 132 -8.97 -3.55 -10.60
CA ASN A 132 -9.20 -2.56 -11.66
C ASN A 132 -10.67 -2.51 -12.09
N TRP A 133 -11.39 -3.62 -12.05
CA TRP A 133 -12.85 -3.61 -12.18
C TRP A 133 -13.48 -2.78 -11.04
N GLY A 134 -13.03 -2.96 -9.79
CA GLY A 134 -13.43 -2.09 -8.68
C GLY A 134 -13.15 -0.61 -8.96
N ALA A 135 -11.98 -0.27 -9.52
CA ALA A 135 -11.65 1.12 -9.88
C ALA A 135 -12.58 1.70 -10.96
N VAL A 136 -12.96 0.87 -11.95
CA VAL A 136 -13.95 1.23 -12.98
C VAL A 136 -15.32 1.49 -12.35
N LEU A 137 -15.81 0.57 -11.51
CA LEU A 137 -17.09 0.73 -10.80
C LEU A 137 -17.12 1.99 -9.91
N ALA A 138 -15.98 2.34 -9.30
CA ALA A 138 -15.86 3.57 -8.53
C ALA A 138 -15.99 4.83 -9.42
N ARG A 139 -15.40 4.84 -10.63
CA ARG A 139 -15.61 5.92 -11.61
C ARG A 139 -17.08 6.04 -12.05
N GLN A 140 -17.79 4.93 -12.12
CA GLN A 140 -19.24 4.87 -12.38
C GLN A 140 -20.08 5.18 -11.13
N LYS A 141 -19.45 5.57 -9.99
CA LYS A 141 -20.08 5.86 -8.69
C LYS A 141 -20.80 4.65 -8.06
N SER A 142 -20.53 3.44 -8.52
CA SER A 142 -21.06 2.20 -7.96
C SER A 142 -20.18 1.72 -6.78
N TYR A 143 -20.03 2.58 -5.76
CA TYR A 143 -19.02 2.44 -4.72
C TYR A 143 -19.14 1.15 -3.91
N ALA A 144 -20.35 0.68 -3.58
CA ALA A 144 -20.54 -0.56 -2.82
C ALA A 144 -20.00 -1.78 -3.60
N ARG A 145 -20.34 -1.88 -4.90
CA ARG A 145 -19.82 -2.94 -5.78
C ARG A 145 -18.31 -2.79 -6.01
N ALA A 146 -17.82 -1.55 -6.11
CA ALA A 146 -16.39 -1.26 -6.23
C ALA A 146 -15.62 -1.79 -5.02
N ALA A 147 -16.09 -1.50 -3.80
CA ALA A 147 -15.49 -1.98 -2.56
C ALA A 147 -15.50 -3.51 -2.48
N GLU A 148 -16.59 -4.17 -2.91
CA GLU A 148 -16.66 -5.63 -2.96
C GLU A 148 -15.52 -6.21 -3.83
N LYS A 149 -15.36 -5.73 -5.06
CA LYS A 149 -14.34 -6.23 -5.99
C LYS A 149 -12.92 -5.97 -5.49
N VAL A 150 -12.67 -4.83 -4.88
CA VAL A 150 -11.34 -4.55 -4.31
C VAL A 150 -11.07 -5.40 -3.07
N ARG A 151 -12.08 -5.69 -2.23
CA ARG A 151 -11.92 -6.62 -1.10
C ARG A 151 -11.61 -8.05 -1.57
N GLU A 152 -12.26 -8.53 -2.63
CA GLU A 152 -11.93 -9.81 -3.26
C GLU A 152 -10.46 -9.83 -3.72
N ALA A 153 -9.98 -8.76 -4.36
CA ALA A 153 -8.58 -8.63 -4.77
C ALA A 153 -7.61 -8.68 -3.57
N ILE A 154 -7.94 -7.99 -2.47
CA ILE A 154 -7.13 -7.99 -1.23
C ILE A 154 -7.07 -9.40 -0.62
N GLN A 155 -8.16 -10.15 -0.63
CA GLN A 155 -8.15 -11.53 -0.11
C GLN A 155 -7.22 -12.44 -0.92
N LEU A 156 -7.11 -12.21 -2.23
CA LEU A 156 -6.22 -12.97 -3.11
C LEU A 156 -4.75 -12.55 -3.00
N ASN A 157 -4.49 -11.26 -2.81
CA ASN A 157 -3.14 -10.72 -2.64
C ASN A 157 -3.13 -9.57 -1.61
N PRO A 158 -3.06 -9.90 -0.31
CA PRO A 158 -3.08 -8.90 0.76
C PRO A 158 -1.80 -8.06 0.86
N LEU A 159 -0.75 -8.41 0.11
CA LEU A 159 0.50 -7.65 0.11
C LEU A 159 0.53 -6.52 -0.94
N GLU A 160 -0.43 -6.49 -1.87
CA GLU A 160 -0.48 -5.44 -2.91
C GLU A 160 -1.06 -4.13 -2.36
N SER A 161 -0.19 -3.21 -2.02
CA SER A 161 -0.55 -1.93 -1.38
C SER A 161 -1.48 -1.04 -2.22
N MET A 162 -1.49 -1.22 -3.54
CA MET A 162 -2.36 -0.48 -4.46
C MET A 162 -3.85 -0.79 -4.19
N PHE A 163 -4.18 -2.02 -3.83
CA PHE A 163 -5.56 -2.41 -3.56
C PHE A 163 -6.12 -1.65 -2.36
N PHE A 164 -5.34 -1.51 -1.30
CA PHE A 164 -5.75 -0.73 -0.12
C PHE A 164 -5.93 0.76 -0.44
N ARG A 165 -5.06 1.34 -1.28
CA ARG A 165 -5.24 2.74 -1.71
C ARG A 165 -6.54 2.94 -2.49
N ASN A 166 -6.88 2.02 -3.38
CA ASN A 166 -8.14 2.07 -4.11
C ASN A 166 -9.33 1.92 -3.15
N LEU A 167 -9.25 0.98 -2.20
CA LEU A 167 -10.30 0.79 -1.21
C LEU A 167 -10.48 2.02 -0.31
N GLU A 168 -9.39 2.65 0.16
CA GLU A 168 -9.42 3.89 0.94
C GLU A 168 -10.10 5.04 0.17
N ILE A 169 -9.83 5.17 -1.12
CA ILE A 169 -10.49 6.17 -1.99
C ILE A 169 -11.99 5.87 -2.08
N ILE A 170 -12.36 4.61 -2.36
CA ILE A 170 -13.76 4.18 -2.47
C ILE A 170 -14.50 4.44 -1.15
N TYR A 171 -13.93 4.07 -0.02
CA TYR A 171 -14.54 4.28 1.29
C TYR A 171 -14.71 5.77 1.64
N ARG A 172 -13.76 6.61 1.25
CA ARG A 172 -13.89 8.06 1.41
C ARG A 172 -15.06 8.61 0.60
N GLU A 173 -15.26 8.16 -0.64
CA GLU A 173 -16.41 8.56 -1.47
C GLU A 173 -17.75 8.03 -0.91
N MET A 174 -17.74 6.94 -0.16
CA MET A 174 -18.89 6.43 0.59
C MET A 174 -19.16 7.21 1.90
N GLY A 175 -18.29 8.17 2.26
CA GLY A 175 -18.39 8.92 3.52
C GLY A 175 -17.95 8.14 4.76
N GLY A 176 -17.26 7.00 4.57
CA GLY A 176 -16.89 6.07 5.64
C GLY A 176 -15.39 5.88 5.81
N SER A 177 -14.69 6.86 6.38
CA SER A 177 -13.26 6.69 6.70
C SER A 177 -12.96 5.57 7.71
N SER A 178 -13.97 5.13 8.47
CA SER A 178 -13.88 4.04 9.45
C SER A 178 -14.12 2.64 8.85
N LEU A 179 -14.54 2.54 7.58
CA LEU A 179 -14.87 1.24 6.97
C LEU A 179 -13.66 0.32 6.85
N ILE A 180 -12.47 0.88 6.68
CA ILE A 180 -11.24 0.07 6.62
C ILE A 180 -10.91 -0.57 7.98
N LEU A 181 -11.23 0.12 9.09
CA LEU A 181 -11.13 -0.43 10.44
C LEU A 181 -12.16 -1.54 10.66
N ALA A 182 -13.38 -1.38 10.15
CA ALA A 182 -14.40 -2.42 10.21
C ALA A 182 -13.99 -3.70 9.46
N ASP A 183 -13.38 -3.55 8.28
CA ASP A 183 -12.81 -4.71 7.56
C ASP A 183 -11.68 -5.38 8.36
N PHE A 184 -10.79 -4.60 9.00
CA PHE A 184 -9.76 -5.15 9.88
C PHE A 184 -10.35 -6.01 10.98
N GLU A 185 -11.34 -5.48 11.71
CA GLU A 185 -12.02 -6.20 12.80
C GLU A 185 -12.75 -7.46 12.29
N TYR A 186 -13.38 -7.36 11.13
CA TYR A 186 -14.05 -8.49 10.49
C TYR A 186 -13.07 -9.64 10.20
N TYR A 187 -11.96 -9.37 9.48
CA TYR A 187 -11.00 -10.42 9.14
C TYR A 187 -10.24 -10.96 10.35
N LEU A 188 -10.01 -10.12 11.36
CA LEU A 188 -9.45 -10.54 12.63
C LEU A 188 -10.37 -11.53 13.33
N GLY A 189 -11.66 -11.23 13.38
CA GLY A 189 -12.69 -12.11 13.96
C GLY A 189 -12.86 -13.43 13.20
N GLN A 190 -12.60 -13.45 11.89
CA GLN A 190 -12.60 -14.67 11.07
C GLN A 190 -11.33 -15.54 11.22
N GLY A 191 -10.35 -15.09 12.01
CA GLY A 191 -9.08 -15.80 12.15
C GLY A 191 -8.18 -15.74 10.92
N ASN A 192 -8.49 -14.92 9.92
CA ASN A 192 -7.66 -14.70 8.75
C ASN A 192 -6.55 -13.66 9.07
N SER A 193 -5.51 -14.13 9.77
CA SER A 193 -4.46 -13.27 10.29
C SER A 193 -3.65 -12.54 9.21
N GLU A 194 -3.47 -13.13 8.03
CA GLU A 194 -2.72 -12.50 6.94
C GLU A 194 -3.46 -11.30 6.38
N VAL A 195 -4.72 -11.49 6.01
CA VAL A 195 -5.58 -10.40 5.50
C VAL A 195 -5.83 -9.36 6.59
N ALA A 196 -6.14 -9.78 7.83
CA ALA A 196 -6.30 -8.86 8.95
C ALA A 196 -5.06 -8.00 9.18
N ASN A 197 -3.85 -8.59 9.18
CA ASN A 197 -2.61 -7.85 9.33
C ASN A 197 -2.38 -6.84 8.20
N ALA A 198 -2.77 -7.16 6.97
CA ALA A 198 -2.69 -6.25 5.85
C ALA A 198 -3.64 -5.04 6.02
N TYR A 199 -4.89 -5.29 6.41
CA TYR A 199 -5.83 -4.23 6.78
C TYR A 199 -5.35 -3.41 7.98
N GLY A 200 -4.85 -4.04 9.03
CA GLY A 200 -4.32 -3.37 10.21
C GLY A 200 -3.15 -2.42 9.88
N LYS A 201 -2.28 -2.82 8.96
CA LYS A 201 -1.20 -1.92 8.44
C LYS A 201 -1.76 -0.73 7.65
N ALA A 202 -2.84 -0.93 6.88
CA ALA A 202 -3.50 0.17 6.18
C ALA A 202 -4.18 1.13 7.17
N VAL A 203 -4.91 0.62 8.16
CA VAL A 203 -5.49 1.42 9.27
C VAL A 203 -4.41 2.23 9.98
N ALA A 204 -3.30 1.58 10.40
CA ALA A 204 -2.20 2.24 11.09
C ALA A 204 -1.56 3.36 10.23
N ARG A 205 -1.47 3.18 8.92
CA ARG A 205 -0.98 4.21 7.99
C ARG A 205 -1.93 5.42 7.95
N SER A 206 -3.22 5.17 7.83
CA SER A 206 -4.26 6.22 7.83
C SER A 206 -4.28 7.00 9.14
N LEU A 207 -4.24 6.30 10.28
CA LEU A 207 -4.18 6.91 11.61
C LEU A 207 -2.93 7.78 11.80
N ARG A 208 -1.77 7.31 11.33
CA ARG A 208 -0.53 8.08 11.37
C ARG A 208 -0.65 9.37 10.57
N GLN A 209 -1.19 9.30 9.36
CA GLN A 209 -1.39 10.49 8.52
C GLN A 209 -2.36 11.47 9.21
N LYS A 210 -3.46 10.99 9.76
CA LYS A 210 -4.43 11.77 10.54
C LYS A 210 -3.76 12.44 11.74
N SER A 211 -2.96 11.70 12.51
CA SER A 211 -2.26 12.22 13.67
C SER A 211 -1.30 13.37 13.31
N PHE A 212 -0.50 13.22 12.25
CA PHE A 212 0.39 14.30 11.80
C PHE A 212 -0.38 15.52 11.31
N GLN A 213 -1.51 15.32 10.63
CA GLN A 213 -2.36 16.43 10.19
C GLN A 213 -2.94 17.18 11.38
N LEU A 214 -3.47 16.48 12.39
CA LEU A 214 -4.00 17.06 13.62
C LEU A 214 -2.92 17.81 14.40
N TYR A 215 -1.75 17.22 14.53
CA TYR A 215 -0.59 17.86 15.15
C TYR A 215 -0.20 19.17 14.43
N ALA A 216 -0.12 19.15 13.11
CA ALA A 216 0.18 20.34 12.31
C ALA A 216 -0.88 21.45 12.44
N GLN A 217 -2.11 21.11 12.82
CA GLN A 217 -3.20 22.03 13.11
C GLN A 217 -3.22 22.50 14.58
N GLY A 218 -2.25 22.10 15.41
CA GLY A 218 -2.21 22.38 16.83
C GLY A 218 -3.22 21.59 17.69
N GLN A 219 -3.85 20.58 17.11
CA GLN A 219 -4.82 19.70 17.78
C GLN A 219 -4.11 18.54 18.47
N LEU A 220 -3.37 18.85 19.54
CA LEU A 220 -2.48 17.91 20.22
C LEU A 220 -3.22 16.68 20.76
N ASP A 221 -4.38 16.89 21.38
CA ASP A 221 -5.19 15.80 21.93
C ASP A 221 -5.67 14.85 20.83
N GLY A 222 -6.17 15.38 19.72
CA GLY A 222 -6.59 14.56 18.59
C GLY A 222 -5.44 13.76 17.94
N ALA A 223 -4.22 14.31 17.96
CA ALA A 223 -3.03 13.59 17.53
C ALA A 223 -2.70 12.43 18.49
N ILE A 224 -2.79 12.65 19.80
CA ILE A 224 -2.62 11.62 20.83
C ILE A 224 -3.66 10.52 20.64
N ASP A 225 -4.95 10.85 20.55
CA ASP A 225 -6.04 9.87 20.35
C ASP A 225 -5.78 8.98 19.12
N SER A 226 -5.32 9.57 18.03
CA SER A 226 -5.02 8.81 16.81
C SER A 226 -3.83 7.84 16.96
N PHE A 227 -2.81 8.20 17.76
CA PHE A 227 -1.72 7.28 18.07
C PHE A 227 -2.14 6.20 19.08
N GLU A 228 -3.02 6.47 20.03
CA GLU A 228 -3.57 5.47 20.96
C GLU A 228 -4.46 4.46 20.24
N GLU A 229 -5.24 4.92 19.24
CA GLU A 229 -5.98 4.02 18.34
C GLU A 229 -5.03 3.14 17.55
N MET A 230 -3.92 3.70 17.03
CA MET A 230 -2.88 2.94 16.33
C MET A 230 -2.17 1.93 17.24
N GLU A 231 -1.91 2.27 18.51
CA GLU A 231 -1.42 1.32 19.53
C GLU A 231 -2.36 0.11 19.63
N THR A 232 -3.67 0.37 19.71
CA THR A 232 -4.69 -0.67 19.82
C THR A 232 -4.67 -1.61 18.61
N VAL A 233 -4.57 -1.06 17.40
CA VAL A 233 -4.47 -1.84 16.16
C VAL A 233 -3.24 -2.74 16.17
N TYR A 234 -2.05 -2.19 16.49
CA TYR A 234 -0.82 -2.98 16.53
C TYR A 234 -0.83 -4.07 17.60
N LYS A 235 -1.45 -3.82 18.77
CA LYS A 235 -1.65 -4.84 19.80
C LYS A 235 -2.54 -5.99 19.32
N LYS A 236 -3.66 -5.68 18.67
CA LYS A 236 -4.56 -6.69 18.09
C LYS A 236 -3.88 -7.53 17.00
N MET A 237 -2.97 -6.93 16.23
CA MET A 237 -2.15 -7.63 15.24
C MET A 237 -1.04 -8.49 15.85
N GLY A 238 -0.72 -8.34 17.15
CA GLY A 238 0.48 -8.93 17.75
C GLY A 238 1.81 -8.34 17.21
N HIS A 239 1.76 -7.16 16.59
CA HIS A 239 2.88 -6.55 15.88
C HIS A 239 3.73 -5.66 16.79
N THR A 240 4.51 -6.28 17.68
CA THR A 240 5.28 -5.60 18.74
C THR A 240 6.27 -4.55 18.20
N SER A 241 6.98 -4.83 17.11
CA SER A 241 7.94 -3.88 16.52
C SER A 241 7.28 -2.59 16.00
N GLY A 242 6.02 -2.67 15.56
CA GLY A 242 5.23 -1.51 15.15
C GLY A 242 4.86 -0.57 16.30
N LEU A 243 4.88 -1.06 17.55
CA LEU A 243 4.59 -0.26 18.73
C LEU A 243 5.74 0.69 19.10
N VAL A 244 6.98 0.40 18.71
CA VAL A 244 8.14 1.25 19.04
C VAL A 244 7.96 2.70 18.55
N PRO A 245 7.71 2.97 17.25
CA PRO A 245 7.50 4.33 16.79
C PRO A 245 6.21 4.97 17.37
N VAL A 246 5.18 4.18 17.63
CA VAL A 246 3.93 4.67 18.24
C VAL A 246 4.19 5.18 19.65
N TYR A 247 4.83 4.37 20.50
CA TYR A 247 5.17 4.75 21.87
C TYR A 247 6.13 5.93 21.91
N PHE A 248 7.10 5.98 21.00
CA PHE A 248 8.01 7.12 20.92
C PHE A 248 7.26 8.41 20.59
N SER A 249 6.34 8.37 19.63
CA SER A 249 5.51 9.51 19.25
C SER A 249 4.59 9.95 20.40
N LEU A 250 3.92 9.01 21.08
CA LEU A 250 3.11 9.30 22.26
C LEU A 250 3.94 9.94 23.38
N GLY A 251 5.16 9.43 23.62
CA GLY A 251 6.09 10.03 24.59
C GLY A 251 6.39 11.49 24.28
N LEU A 252 6.66 11.82 23.00
CA LEU A 252 6.92 13.20 22.57
C LEU A 252 5.68 14.09 22.70
N LEU A 253 4.51 13.60 22.31
CA LEU A 253 3.26 14.37 22.41
C LEU A 253 2.86 14.65 23.85
N TYR A 254 3.02 13.69 24.76
CA TYR A 254 2.75 13.92 26.20
C TYR A 254 3.81 14.82 26.85
N GLU A 255 5.08 14.76 26.42
CA GLU A 255 6.12 15.70 26.84
C GLU A 255 5.74 17.14 26.43
N GLU A 256 5.31 17.35 25.17
CA GLU A 256 4.86 18.65 24.67
C GLU A 256 3.61 19.16 25.40
N LYS A 257 2.68 18.24 25.76
CA LYS A 257 1.49 18.57 26.57
C LYS A 257 1.82 18.94 28.02
N GLY A 258 3.06 18.69 28.48
CA GLY A 258 3.50 18.90 29.86
C GLY A 258 3.16 17.74 30.80
N ASP A 259 2.64 16.62 30.28
CA ASP A 259 2.37 15.39 31.05
C ASP A 259 3.65 14.53 31.13
N THR A 260 4.58 15.01 31.98
CA THR A 260 5.88 14.33 32.16
C THR A 260 5.73 12.88 32.62
N LEU A 261 4.70 12.56 33.39
CA LEU A 261 4.49 11.21 33.90
C LEU A 261 4.16 10.25 32.75
N LYS A 262 3.20 10.60 31.90
CA LYS A 262 2.84 9.79 30.73
C LYS A 262 3.98 9.74 29.72
N ALA A 263 4.69 10.84 29.49
CA ALA A 263 5.87 10.84 28.62
C ALA A 263 6.90 9.79 29.06
N LYS A 264 7.26 9.75 30.35
CA LYS A 264 8.17 8.75 30.93
C LYS A 264 7.65 7.32 30.75
N ILE A 265 6.35 7.10 30.95
CA ILE A 265 5.73 5.76 30.73
C ILE A 265 5.94 5.30 29.29
N PHE A 266 5.66 6.14 28.31
CA PHE A 266 5.77 5.76 26.91
C PHE A 266 7.23 5.57 26.45
N PHE A 267 8.16 6.42 26.88
CA PHE A 267 9.58 6.21 26.58
C PHE A 267 10.12 4.91 27.23
N ASN A 268 9.68 4.55 28.43
CA ASN A 268 10.00 3.28 29.05
C ASN A 268 9.42 2.09 28.25
N ARG A 269 8.19 2.19 27.73
CA ARG A 269 7.63 1.16 26.83
C ARG A 269 8.46 1.00 25.56
N VAL A 270 9.00 2.09 25.00
CA VAL A 270 9.96 2.01 23.86
C VAL A 270 11.18 1.18 24.28
N LEU A 271 11.80 1.46 25.43
CA LEU A 271 12.99 0.76 25.89
C LEU A 271 12.74 -0.69 26.29
N THR A 272 11.52 -1.02 26.73
CA THR A 272 11.12 -2.41 26.97
C THR A 272 11.16 -3.24 25.70
N ILE A 273 10.75 -2.67 24.56
CA ILE A 273 10.76 -3.37 23.26
C ILE A 273 12.13 -3.26 22.59
N ASN A 274 12.74 -2.08 22.63
CA ASN A 274 14.04 -1.80 22.04
C ASN A 274 14.97 -1.11 23.06
N PRO A 275 15.72 -1.88 23.86
CA PRO A 275 16.61 -1.34 24.89
C PRO A 275 17.74 -0.45 24.34
N LYS A 276 18.01 -0.51 23.04
CA LYS A 276 19.05 0.29 22.35
C LYS A 276 18.52 1.57 21.71
N HIS A 277 17.28 1.98 21.97
CA HIS A 277 16.67 3.18 21.39
C HIS A 277 17.25 4.44 22.04
N LEU A 278 18.32 4.99 21.48
CA LEU A 278 19.09 6.11 22.04
C LEU A 278 18.24 7.35 22.32
N GLN A 279 17.35 7.71 21.40
CA GLN A 279 16.50 8.90 21.54
C GLN A 279 15.53 8.78 22.74
N ALA A 280 14.94 7.61 22.95
CA ALA A 280 14.04 7.42 24.11
C ALA A 280 14.80 7.48 25.43
N LYS A 281 16.03 6.98 25.46
CA LYS A 281 16.90 7.07 26.62
C LYS A 281 17.26 8.52 26.94
N ASP A 282 17.72 9.29 25.94
CA ASP A 282 18.04 10.72 26.09
C ASP A 282 16.84 11.54 26.60
N ARG A 283 15.64 11.24 26.09
CA ARG A 283 14.42 11.92 26.57
C ARG A 283 14.11 11.60 28.03
N LEU A 284 14.24 10.34 28.46
CA LEU A 284 14.04 9.97 29.87
C LEU A 284 15.04 10.65 30.79
N ASP A 285 16.31 10.74 30.40
CA ASP A 285 17.36 11.40 31.18
C ASP A 285 17.07 12.90 31.38
N ARG A 286 16.50 13.54 30.38
CA ARG A 286 16.09 14.98 30.45
C ARG A 286 14.83 15.23 31.29
N LEU A 287 14.00 14.24 31.47
CA LEU A 287 12.75 14.32 32.24
C LEU A 287 12.96 13.97 33.73
N GLN A 288 14.17 13.55 34.12
CA GLN A 288 14.49 13.30 35.53
C GLN A 288 14.55 14.61 36.30
#